data_41ca64364e20585e899d06f93a263582
#
_entry.id   41ca64364e20585e899d06f93a263582
#
_cell.length_a   1.000
_cell.length_b   1.000
_cell.length_c   1.000
_cell.angle_alpha   90.00
_cell.angle_beta   90.00
_cell.angle_gamma   90.00
#
_symmetry.space_group_name_H-M   'P 1'
#
loop_
_entity.id
_entity.type
_entity.pdbx_description
1 polymer ?
#
loop_
_entity_poly.entity_id
_entity_poly.type
_entity_poly.pdbx_seq_one_letter_code
_entity_poly.pdbx_strand_id
1 'polypeptide(L)'
;GLPNRRAFLDILERRLDVADQEPFGLAFVDLDHFKQVNDTHGHAIGDKVLSEVGAIMNGMASDTFFFARLGGEEFAIIVKRPLAEAAADICERLRLAIEKHPMADSDGKAFTVTASLGFAMISESCSASMALQAADAPLYLAKASGRNRTCRAQGFGRLTRGGAPIEQARIAVAG
;
A
#
# COMPACT_ATOMS: atom_id res chain seq x y z
N GLY A 1 9.04 0.81 15.73
CA GLY A 1 9.01 0.60 14.27
C GLY A 1 7.69 -0.01 13.85
N LEU A 2 7.40 -0.02 12.55
CA LEU A 2 6.18 -0.65 12.01
C LEU A 2 6.19 -2.18 12.26
N PRO A 3 5.00 -2.81 12.39
CA PRO A 3 4.83 -4.25 12.27
C PRO A 3 5.50 -4.81 11.01
N ASN A 4 6.02 -6.03 11.11
CA ASN A 4 6.69 -6.70 10.01
C ASN A 4 5.72 -7.53 9.14
N ARG A 5 6.25 -8.17 8.08
CA ARG A 5 5.50 -9.04 7.17
C ARG A 5 4.73 -10.15 7.89
N ARG A 6 5.30 -10.76 8.93
CA ARG A 6 4.62 -11.82 9.68
C ARG A 6 3.37 -11.28 10.38
N ALA A 7 3.52 -10.18 11.11
CA ALA A 7 2.39 -9.54 11.79
C ALA A 7 1.31 -9.09 10.79
N PHE A 8 1.70 -8.61 9.60
CA PHE A 8 0.78 -8.29 8.52
C PHE A 8 -0.02 -9.51 8.06
N LEU A 9 0.63 -10.64 7.80
CA LEU A 9 -0.05 -11.86 7.37
C LEU A 9 -1.01 -12.40 8.42
N ASP A 10 -0.61 -12.39 9.69
CA ASP A 10 -1.47 -12.79 10.81
C ASP A 10 -2.75 -11.94 10.90
N ILE A 11 -2.65 -10.64 10.66
CA ILE A 11 -3.82 -9.73 10.64
C ILE A 11 -4.65 -9.95 9.38
N LEU A 12 -4.02 -10.11 8.21
CA LEU A 12 -4.70 -10.35 6.95
C LEU A 12 -5.56 -11.62 7.02
N GLU A 13 -5.03 -12.73 7.50
CA GLU A 13 -5.76 -13.99 7.65
C GLU A 13 -7.02 -13.81 8.51
N ARG A 14 -6.87 -13.18 9.69
CA ARG A 14 -8.02 -12.89 10.57
C ARG A 14 -9.07 -12.01 9.91
N ARG A 15 -8.68 -11.09 9.02
CA ARG A 15 -9.63 -10.22 8.31
C ARG A 15 -10.33 -10.98 7.17
N LEU A 16 -9.63 -11.90 6.52
CA LEU A 16 -10.20 -12.75 5.47
C LEU A 16 -11.28 -13.69 6.01
N ASP A 17 -11.09 -14.22 7.23
CA ASP A 17 -12.07 -15.12 7.87
C ASP A 17 -13.45 -14.45 8.08
N VAL A 18 -13.49 -13.13 8.19
CA VAL A 18 -14.73 -12.36 8.46
C VAL A 18 -15.09 -11.38 7.35
N ALA A 19 -14.45 -11.46 6.19
CA ALA A 19 -14.59 -10.48 5.11
C ALA A 19 -16.03 -10.36 4.57
N ASP A 20 -16.81 -11.46 4.62
CA ASP A 20 -18.20 -11.47 4.19
C ASP A 20 -19.11 -10.60 5.09
N GLN A 21 -18.78 -10.44 6.37
CA GLN A 21 -19.50 -9.63 7.33
C GLN A 21 -18.83 -8.27 7.58
N GLU A 22 -17.52 -8.25 7.54
CA GLU A 22 -16.70 -7.08 7.80
C GLU A 22 -15.72 -6.83 6.65
N PRO A 23 -16.16 -6.24 5.52
CA PRO A 23 -15.28 -5.87 4.44
C PRO A 23 -14.10 -5.02 4.94
N PHE A 24 -12.96 -5.09 4.26
CA PHE A 24 -11.79 -4.29 4.59
C PHE A 24 -11.04 -3.81 3.34
N GLY A 25 -10.27 -2.75 3.49
CA GLY A 25 -9.36 -2.28 2.44
C GLY A 25 -7.99 -2.90 2.61
N LEU A 26 -7.38 -3.34 1.51
CA LEU A 26 -5.99 -3.80 1.46
C LEU A 26 -5.24 -2.95 0.46
N ALA A 27 -4.12 -2.35 0.87
CA ALA A 27 -3.28 -1.58 -0.03
C ALA A 27 -1.81 -2.01 0.09
N PHE A 28 -1.11 -1.93 -1.03
CA PHE A 28 0.34 -1.98 -1.10
C PHE A 28 0.92 -0.63 -1.45
N VAL A 29 2.08 -0.36 -0.90
CA VAL A 29 2.84 0.87 -1.04
C VAL A 29 4.28 0.52 -1.39
N ASP A 30 4.84 1.19 -2.37
CA ASP A 30 6.22 0.99 -2.78
C ASP A 30 6.87 2.36 -3.05
N LEU A 31 8.06 2.56 -2.50
CA LEU A 31 8.78 3.82 -2.69
C LEU A 31 9.36 3.89 -4.10
N ASP A 32 8.97 4.91 -4.82
CA ASP A 32 9.39 5.12 -6.19
C ASP A 32 10.89 5.37 -6.28
N HIS A 33 11.55 4.63 -7.19
CA HIS A 33 12.98 4.80 -7.48
C HIS A 33 13.90 4.61 -6.25
N PHE A 34 13.49 3.84 -5.24
CA PHE A 34 14.26 3.66 -4.01
C PHE A 34 15.68 3.13 -4.26
N LYS A 35 15.85 2.24 -5.25
CA LYS A 35 17.20 1.82 -5.69
C LYS A 35 18.05 3.02 -6.09
N GLN A 36 17.51 3.99 -6.83
CA GLN A 36 18.25 5.20 -7.23
C GLN A 36 18.64 6.05 -6.02
N VAL A 37 17.81 6.10 -4.97
CA VAL A 37 18.16 6.76 -3.70
C VAL A 37 19.41 6.11 -3.10
N ASN A 38 19.42 4.77 -3.00
CA ASN A 38 20.59 4.03 -2.51
C ASN A 38 21.83 4.23 -3.37
N ASP A 39 21.67 4.17 -4.69
CA ASP A 39 22.78 4.33 -5.64
C ASP A 39 23.39 5.74 -5.60
N THR A 40 22.55 6.77 -5.32
CA THR A 40 22.96 8.19 -5.32
C THR A 40 23.47 8.66 -3.96
N HIS A 41 22.81 8.25 -2.88
CA HIS A 41 23.06 8.80 -1.52
C HIS A 41 23.63 7.76 -0.55
N GLY A 42 23.77 6.50 -0.99
CA GLY A 42 24.25 5.38 -0.18
C GLY A 42 23.16 4.73 0.69
N HIS A 43 23.43 3.48 1.08
CA HIS A 43 22.47 2.67 1.84
C HIS A 43 22.09 3.28 3.20
N ALA A 44 23.00 4.00 3.86
CA ALA A 44 22.70 4.66 5.15
C ALA A 44 21.60 5.73 5.00
N ILE A 45 21.56 6.46 3.89
CA ILE A 45 20.51 7.42 3.59
C ILE A 45 19.22 6.68 3.17
N GLY A 46 19.33 5.59 2.41
CA GLY A 46 18.17 4.75 2.11
C GLY A 46 17.50 4.21 3.38
N ASP A 47 18.29 3.72 4.36
CA ASP A 47 17.75 3.27 5.65
C ASP A 47 17.09 4.41 6.43
N LYS A 48 17.64 5.62 6.38
CA LYS A 48 17.03 6.81 6.97
C LYS A 48 15.69 7.13 6.30
N VAL A 49 15.61 7.10 4.97
CA VAL A 49 14.35 7.29 4.21
C VAL A 49 13.30 6.27 4.66
N LEU A 50 13.65 4.97 4.73
CA LEU A 50 12.74 3.92 5.20
C LEU A 50 12.26 4.16 6.64
N SER A 51 13.13 4.64 7.50
CA SER A 51 12.81 4.98 8.89
C SER A 51 11.84 6.16 8.98
N GLU A 52 12.06 7.21 8.20
CA GLU A 52 11.21 8.40 8.17
C GLU A 52 9.83 8.10 7.58
N VAL A 53 9.77 7.33 6.48
CA VAL A 53 8.50 6.85 5.92
C VAL A 53 7.76 5.97 6.94
N GLY A 54 8.47 5.09 7.64
CA GLY A 54 7.91 4.30 8.73
C GLY A 54 7.36 5.15 9.86
N ALA A 55 7.99 6.27 10.20
CA ALA A 55 7.51 7.22 11.20
C ALA A 55 6.24 7.95 10.75
N ILE A 56 6.17 8.37 9.48
CA ILE A 56 4.96 8.95 8.88
C ILE A 56 3.79 7.98 9.00
N MET A 57 3.97 6.72 8.57
CA MET A 57 2.94 5.69 8.64
C MET A 57 2.51 5.40 10.08
N ASN A 58 3.46 5.32 11.00
CA ASN A 58 3.18 5.08 12.42
C ASN A 58 2.37 6.22 13.05
N GLY A 59 2.62 7.47 12.63
CA GLY A 59 1.84 8.63 13.03
C GLY A 59 0.40 8.65 12.47
N MET A 60 0.14 7.90 11.39
CA MET A 60 -1.19 7.74 10.80
C MET A 60 -1.93 6.49 11.29
N ALA A 61 -1.24 5.60 12.03
CA ALA A 61 -1.82 4.37 12.54
C ALA A 61 -2.92 4.64 13.58
N SER A 62 -3.96 3.81 13.56
CA SER A 62 -5.11 3.90 14.49
C SER A 62 -5.79 2.53 14.59
N ASP A 63 -6.86 2.44 15.35
CA ASP A 63 -7.70 1.24 15.37
C ASP A 63 -8.27 0.88 14.00
N THR A 64 -8.42 1.86 13.10
CA THR A 64 -8.94 1.69 11.74
C THR A 64 -7.83 1.38 10.74
N PHE A 65 -6.64 1.96 10.90
CA PHE A 65 -5.54 1.88 9.93
C PHE A 65 -4.36 1.12 10.52
N PHE A 66 -4.08 -0.04 9.95
CA PHE A 66 -2.92 -0.85 10.30
C PHE A 66 -1.88 -0.77 9.19
N PHE A 67 -0.67 -0.37 9.54
CA PHE A 67 0.47 -0.26 8.64
C PHE A 67 1.52 -1.31 8.97
N ALA A 68 2.19 -1.85 7.96
CA ALA A 68 3.28 -2.80 8.11
C ALA A 68 4.36 -2.57 7.04
N ARG A 69 5.61 -2.91 7.37
CA ARG A 69 6.68 -3.02 6.38
C ARG A 69 6.85 -4.47 5.98
N LEU A 70 6.74 -4.76 4.69
CA LEU A 70 6.82 -6.13 4.15
C LEU A 70 8.26 -6.58 3.90
N GLY A 71 9.13 -5.64 3.53
CA GLY A 71 10.54 -5.85 3.24
C GLY A 71 11.06 -4.84 2.21
N GLY A 72 12.36 -4.56 2.21
CA GLY A 72 12.91 -3.56 1.30
C GLY A 72 12.19 -2.22 1.40
N GLU A 73 11.70 -1.72 0.27
CA GLU A 73 10.90 -0.49 0.12
C GLU A 73 9.38 -0.70 0.09
N GLU A 74 8.92 -1.93 0.40
CA GLU A 74 7.51 -2.31 0.31
C GLU A 74 6.82 -2.23 1.67
N PHE A 75 5.62 -1.63 1.67
CA PHE A 75 4.75 -1.51 2.84
C PHE A 75 3.33 -1.94 2.48
N ALA A 76 2.52 -2.19 3.51
CA ALA A 76 1.12 -2.53 3.36
C ALA A 76 0.23 -1.77 4.34
N ILE A 77 -1.03 -1.60 3.95
CA ILE A 77 -2.08 -0.99 4.77
C ILE A 77 -3.27 -1.94 4.81
N ILE A 78 -3.79 -2.23 6.01
CA ILE A 78 -5.11 -2.82 6.18
C ILE A 78 -6.02 -1.75 6.79
N VAL A 79 -7.11 -1.46 6.09
CA VAL A 79 -8.13 -0.48 6.51
C VAL A 79 -9.33 -1.26 7.03
N LYS A 80 -9.53 -1.26 8.34
CA LYS A 80 -10.65 -1.96 8.99
C LYS A 80 -11.91 -1.11 8.87
N ARG A 81 -13.06 -1.73 8.56
CA ARG A 81 -14.38 -1.08 8.45
C ARG A 81 -14.40 0.12 7.48
N PRO A 82 -13.93 -0.01 6.25
CA PRO A 82 -13.88 1.13 5.36
C PRO A 82 -15.20 1.32 4.61
N LEU A 83 -15.55 2.58 4.43
CA LEU A 83 -16.11 3.00 3.16
C LEU A 83 -14.96 3.01 2.13
N ALA A 84 -15.22 2.69 0.88
CA ALA A 84 -14.19 2.66 -0.17
C ALA A 84 -13.47 4.02 -0.31
N GLU A 85 -14.19 5.11 -0.02
CA GLU A 85 -13.66 6.47 0.04
C GLU A 85 -12.61 6.64 1.14
N ALA A 86 -12.83 6.04 2.33
CA ALA A 86 -11.87 6.12 3.44
C ALA A 86 -10.56 5.37 3.13
N ALA A 87 -10.63 4.26 2.38
CA ALA A 87 -9.44 3.55 1.91
C ALA A 87 -8.66 4.35 0.86
N ALA A 88 -9.36 5.01 -0.07
CA ALA A 88 -8.74 5.90 -1.04
C ALA A 88 -8.10 7.12 -0.37
N ASP A 89 -8.82 7.74 0.59
CA ASP A 89 -8.35 8.92 1.32
C ASP A 89 -7.06 8.63 2.11
N ILE A 90 -6.99 7.53 2.86
CA ILE A 90 -5.78 7.20 3.62
C ILE A 90 -4.58 6.92 2.72
N CYS A 91 -4.80 6.28 1.56
CA CYS A 91 -3.75 6.05 0.58
C CYS A 91 -3.22 7.36 0.02
N GLU A 92 -4.11 8.27 -0.39
CA GLU A 92 -3.71 9.56 -0.97
C GLU A 92 -3.07 10.50 0.07
N ARG A 93 -3.58 10.51 1.31
CA ARG A 93 -2.96 11.25 2.42
C ARG A 93 -1.55 10.74 2.71
N LEU A 94 -1.34 9.42 2.70
CA LEU A 94 -0.01 8.84 2.88
C LEU A 94 0.92 9.23 1.72
N ARG A 95 0.45 9.08 0.47
CA ARG A 95 1.22 9.48 -0.71
C ARG A 95 1.69 10.93 -0.61
N LEU A 96 0.76 11.85 -0.33
CA LEU A 96 1.06 13.27 -0.17
C LEU A 96 1.97 13.56 1.03
N ALA A 97 1.82 12.84 2.14
CA ALA A 97 2.67 13.00 3.30
C ALA A 97 4.12 12.60 2.98
N ILE A 98 4.32 11.50 2.23
CA ILE A 98 5.65 11.08 1.78
C ILE A 98 6.24 12.11 0.79
N GLU A 99 5.50 12.50 -0.24
CA GLU A 99 5.93 13.46 -1.27
C GLU A 99 6.36 14.81 -0.69
N LYS A 100 5.62 15.29 0.32
CA LYS A 100 5.89 16.59 0.96
C LYS A 100 6.95 16.54 2.05
N HIS A 101 7.37 15.34 2.46
CA HIS A 101 8.36 15.19 3.53
C HIS A 101 9.77 15.45 2.99
N PRO A 102 10.48 16.49 3.47
CA PRO A 102 11.83 16.77 3.02
C PRO A 102 12.80 15.75 3.61
N MET A 103 13.48 14.99 2.75
CA MET A 103 14.62 14.16 3.11
C MET A 103 15.89 14.97 3.04
N ALA A 104 16.94 14.58 3.75
CA ALA A 104 18.25 15.20 3.68
C ALA A 104 19.35 14.13 3.56
N ASP A 105 20.30 14.36 2.63
CA ASP A 105 21.48 13.53 2.49
C ASP A 105 22.54 13.82 3.58
N SER A 106 23.72 13.20 3.48
CA SER A 106 24.81 13.38 4.45
C SER A 106 25.33 14.79 4.55
N ASP A 107 25.21 15.58 3.46
CA ASP A 107 25.68 16.95 3.38
C ASP A 107 24.59 17.97 3.76
N GLY A 108 23.40 17.47 4.18
CA GLY A 108 22.25 18.28 4.52
C GLY A 108 21.49 18.80 3.30
N LYS A 109 21.79 18.33 2.09
CA LYS A 109 21.08 18.72 0.87
C LYS A 109 19.73 18.03 0.83
N ALA A 110 18.68 18.84 0.67
CA ALA A 110 17.31 18.34 0.62
C ALA A 110 17.03 17.60 -0.69
N PHE A 111 16.28 16.50 -0.59
CA PHE A 111 15.68 15.79 -1.72
C PHE A 111 14.29 15.23 -1.30
N THR A 112 13.54 14.72 -2.24
CA THR A 112 12.22 14.14 -1.99
C THR A 112 12.13 12.73 -2.54
N VAL A 113 11.29 11.92 -1.92
CA VAL A 113 10.89 10.60 -2.43
C VAL A 113 9.39 10.59 -2.66
N THR A 114 8.94 9.77 -3.57
CA THR A 114 7.51 9.53 -3.80
C THR A 114 7.17 8.06 -3.59
N ALA A 115 5.89 7.76 -3.54
CA ALA A 115 5.40 6.41 -3.44
C ALA A 115 4.27 6.14 -4.42
N SER A 116 4.24 4.93 -4.95
CA SER A 116 3.10 4.40 -5.69
C SER A 116 2.28 3.51 -4.77
N LEU A 117 0.96 3.62 -4.87
CA LEU A 117 0.03 2.86 -4.04
C LEU A 117 -1.00 2.15 -4.92
N GLY A 118 -1.31 0.91 -4.54
CA GLY A 118 -2.41 0.16 -5.14
C GLY A 118 -3.31 -0.36 -4.05
N PHE A 119 -4.64 -0.20 -4.17
CA PHE A 119 -5.56 -0.73 -3.19
C PHE A 119 -6.76 -1.46 -3.79
N ALA A 120 -7.27 -2.42 -3.02
CA ALA A 120 -8.47 -3.19 -3.30
C ALA A 120 -9.38 -3.23 -2.08
N MET A 121 -10.69 -3.30 -2.32
CA MET A 121 -11.68 -3.62 -1.29
C MET A 121 -11.91 -5.13 -1.29
N ILE A 122 -11.79 -5.75 -0.13
CA ILE A 122 -12.03 -7.18 0.08
C ILE A 122 -13.37 -7.29 0.83
N SER A 123 -14.39 -7.78 0.15
CA SER A 123 -15.77 -7.86 0.65
C SER A 123 -16.32 -9.28 0.71
N GLU A 124 -15.52 -10.27 0.33
CA GLU A 124 -15.88 -11.69 0.35
C GLU A 124 -14.68 -12.50 0.85
N SER A 125 -14.96 -13.60 1.52
CA SER A 125 -13.94 -14.55 1.96
C SER A 125 -13.22 -15.12 0.75
N CYS A 126 -11.91 -14.97 0.71
CA CYS A 126 -11.05 -15.47 -0.36
C CYS A 126 -9.71 -15.93 0.21
N SER A 127 -8.87 -16.55 -0.61
CA SER A 127 -7.53 -16.92 -0.18
C SER A 127 -6.65 -15.67 0.00
N ALA A 128 -5.66 -15.74 0.91
CA ALA A 128 -4.68 -14.69 1.09
C ALA A 128 -3.98 -14.34 -0.24
N SER A 129 -3.66 -15.34 -1.07
CA SER A 129 -3.06 -15.13 -2.39
C SER A 129 -3.94 -14.26 -3.30
N MET A 130 -5.25 -14.50 -3.31
CA MET A 130 -6.18 -13.70 -4.12
C MET A 130 -6.29 -12.27 -3.60
N ALA A 131 -6.37 -12.08 -2.29
CA ALA A 131 -6.42 -10.74 -1.68
C ALA A 131 -5.14 -9.93 -1.98
N LEU A 132 -3.97 -10.57 -1.83
CA LEU A 132 -2.68 -9.94 -2.14
C LEU A 132 -2.58 -9.56 -3.62
N GLN A 133 -2.97 -10.46 -4.54
CA GLN A 133 -2.98 -10.19 -5.98
C GLN A 133 -3.91 -9.02 -6.34
N ALA A 134 -5.06 -8.91 -5.64
CA ALA A 134 -6.02 -7.84 -5.86
C ALA A 134 -5.45 -6.44 -5.57
N ALA A 135 -4.59 -6.31 -4.57
CA ALA A 135 -3.93 -5.05 -4.23
C ALA A 135 -2.64 -4.82 -5.03
N ASP A 136 -1.97 -5.88 -5.48
CA ASP A 136 -0.74 -5.79 -6.28
C ASP A 136 -1.00 -5.28 -7.70
N ALA A 137 -2.07 -5.73 -8.35
CA ALA A 137 -2.40 -5.32 -9.71
C ALA A 137 -2.56 -3.77 -9.85
N PRO A 138 -3.32 -3.05 -8.99
CA PRO A 138 -3.36 -1.60 -9.05
C PRO A 138 -2.02 -0.93 -8.68
N LEU A 139 -1.19 -1.50 -7.80
CA LEU A 139 0.15 -0.98 -7.55
C LEU A 139 1.03 -1.03 -8.81
N TYR A 140 1.00 -2.16 -9.51
CA TYR A 140 1.70 -2.28 -10.79
C TYR A 140 1.28 -1.18 -11.77
N LEU A 141 -0.01 -0.88 -11.84
CA LEU A 141 -0.50 0.19 -12.71
C LEU A 141 -0.09 1.58 -12.25
N ALA A 142 -0.10 1.85 -10.96
CA ALA A 142 0.41 3.11 -10.42
C ALA A 142 1.84 3.33 -10.89
N LYS A 143 2.69 2.30 -10.80
CA LYS A 143 4.07 2.34 -11.29
C LYS A 143 4.15 2.52 -12.83
N ALA A 144 3.35 1.77 -13.58
CA ALA A 144 3.36 1.84 -15.06
C ALA A 144 2.79 3.16 -15.60
N SER A 145 1.87 3.79 -14.89
CA SER A 145 1.21 5.04 -15.30
C SER A 145 1.99 6.31 -14.93
N GLY A 146 3.25 6.21 -14.48
CA GLY A 146 4.11 7.36 -14.18
C GLY A 146 4.39 7.57 -12.70
N ARG A 147 4.06 6.59 -11.84
CA ARG A 147 4.36 6.60 -10.40
C ARG A 147 3.68 7.75 -9.63
N ASN A 148 4.08 7.95 -8.35
CA ASN A 148 3.59 8.99 -7.46
C ASN A 148 2.06 9.14 -7.49
N ARG A 149 1.35 8.02 -7.37
CA ARG A 149 -0.12 7.98 -7.43
C ARG A 149 -0.71 6.80 -6.72
N THR A 150 -2.00 6.92 -6.45
CA THR A 150 -2.83 5.84 -5.94
C THR A 150 -3.70 5.29 -7.07
N CYS A 151 -3.69 3.97 -7.27
CA CYS A 151 -4.62 3.27 -8.16
C CYS A 151 -5.52 2.34 -7.34
N ARG A 152 -6.77 2.20 -7.79
CA ARG A 152 -7.76 1.31 -7.18
C ARG A 152 -8.08 0.15 -8.10
N ALA A 153 -8.20 -1.05 -7.54
CA ALA A 153 -8.83 -2.17 -8.25
C ALA A 153 -10.31 -1.86 -8.52
N GLN A 154 -10.74 -1.94 -9.78
CA GLN A 154 -12.16 -1.85 -10.14
C GLN A 154 -12.77 -3.24 -10.07
N GLY A 155 -13.77 -3.42 -9.19
CA GLY A 155 -14.64 -4.58 -9.21
C GLY A 155 -14.07 -5.84 -8.55
N PHE A 156 -13.90 -5.83 -7.23
CA PHE A 156 -14.01 -7.05 -6.42
C PHE A 156 -15.47 -7.20 -5.94
N GLY A 157 -16.37 -7.29 -6.91
CA GLY A 157 -17.76 -7.65 -6.68
C GLY A 157 -18.01 -8.99 -7.36
N ARG A 158 -18.17 -10.06 -6.56
CA ARG A 158 -18.46 -11.45 -6.96
C ARG A 158 -17.35 -12.17 -7.70
N LEU A 159 -16.39 -12.67 -6.96
CA LEU A 159 -15.73 -13.92 -7.34
C LEU A 159 -16.74 -15.04 -7.08
N THR A 160 -17.47 -15.47 -8.12
CA THR A 160 -18.31 -16.66 -8.01
C THR A 160 -17.43 -17.85 -7.68
N ARG A 161 -17.87 -18.70 -6.75
CA ARG A 161 -17.30 -20.02 -6.46
C ARG A 161 -17.31 -20.91 -7.71
N GLY A 162 -16.38 -20.69 -8.62
CA GLY A 162 -16.27 -21.48 -9.84
C GLY A 162 -15.29 -20.79 -10.77
N GLY A 163 -14.04 -21.28 -10.77
CA GLY A 163 -12.89 -20.70 -11.44
C GLY A 163 -13.08 -20.40 -12.92
N ALA A 164 -13.68 -19.26 -13.24
CA ALA A 164 -13.61 -18.63 -14.54
C ALA A 164 -12.52 -17.56 -14.54
N PRO A 165 -11.77 -17.36 -15.63
CA PRO A 165 -10.69 -16.37 -15.70
C PRO A 165 -11.25 -14.98 -15.46
N ILE A 166 -10.53 -14.20 -14.66
CA ILE A 166 -10.81 -12.79 -14.38
C ILE A 166 -10.80 -12.05 -15.71
N GLU A 167 -11.99 -11.67 -16.18
CA GLU A 167 -12.13 -10.69 -17.25
C GLU A 167 -11.46 -9.39 -16.75
N GLN A 168 -10.59 -8.83 -17.56
CA GLN A 168 -9.66 -7.75 -17.21
C GLN A 168 -10.31 -6.69 -16.32
N ALA A 169 -9.90 -6.62 -15.07
CA ALA A 169 -10.35 -5.61 -14.13
C ALA A 169 -10.11 -4.21 -14.74
N ARG A 170 -11.18 -3.47 -15.00
CA ARG A 170 -11.07 -2.07 -15.40
C ARG A 170 -10.53 -1.28 -14.21
N ILE A 171 -9.50 -0.51 -14.43
CA ILE A 171 -8.77 0.21 -13.41
C ILE A 171 -9.04 1.69 -13.56
N ALA A 172 -9.49 2.34 -12.48
CA ALA A 172 -9.67 3.78 -12.43
C ALA A 172 -8.43 4.44 -11.81
N VAL A 173 -7.88 5.40 -12.52
CA VAL A 173 -6.89 6.34 -11.98
C VAL A 173 -7.70 7.45 -11.31
N ALA A 174 -7.49 7.67 -10.02
CA ALA A 174 -8.05 8.85 -9.34
C ALA A 174 -7.34 10.08 -9.90
N GLY A 175 -8.11 10.98 -10.53
CA GLY A 175 -7.67 12.27 -11.03
C GLY A 175 -7.54 13.29 -9.91
#